data_9a94dd8fcaa0bdd922b25b6b803faeb3
#
_entry.id   9a94dd8fcaa0bdd922b25b6b803faeb3
#
_cell.length_a   1.000
_cell.length_b   1.000
_cell.length_c   1.000
_cell.angle_alpha   90.00
_cell.angle_beta   90.00
_cell.angle_gamma   90.00
#
_symmetry.space_group_name_H-M   'P 1'
#
loop_
_entity.id
_entity.type
_entity.pdbx_description
1 polymer ?
#
loop_
_entity_poly.entity_id
_entity_poly.type
_entity_poly.pdbx_seq_one_letter_code
_entity_poly.pdbx_strand_id
1 'polypeptide(L)'
;MYIYGLFLALFVPKIIAVIAMFGEDVIRVFVGVFYKIGGGSEASFMPSRRKFVSTVALGIAAIPFGALLYGMIKGKYNYKVLQYTLEFDDLPSSFDGYTLTQISDIHSGSFDNPEKVKYAVDLVNKQQSDLILFTGDLVNNVAQEMDAWKDTFATLKATDGVYSVLGNHDYGDYVSWESAEKKQENLKALIALQKDMGWDVRLNESRTIQKNQQAIKLVGVENWGEGGFKKAGDLERACADVSAQDFTILMSHDPSHWQSRVKEHPKNIQLTLSGHT
;
A
#
# COMPACT_ATOMS: atom_id res chain seq x y z
N MET A 1 5.63 -13.70 7.96
CA MET A 1 5.51 -12.32 8.43
C MET A 1 5.96 -12.12 9.89
N TYR A 2 5.40 -12.82 10.87
CA TYR A 2 5.76 -12.65 12.31
C TYR A 2 7.23 -12.91 12.64
N ILE A 3 7.89 -13.86 11.98
CA ILE A 3 9.32 -14.18 12.22
C ILE A 3 10.20 -12.96 11.89
N TYR A 4 10.01 -12.35 10.73
CA TYR A 4 10.76 -11.15 10.35
C TYR A 4 10.42 -9.94 11.23
N GLY A 5 9.14 -9.77 11.58
CA GLY A 5 8.71 -8.73 12.50
C GLY A 5 9.33 -8.87 13.88
N LEU A 6 9.36 -10.08 14.42
CA LEU A 6 10.01 -10.38 15.71
C LEU A 6 11.53 -10.15 15.62
N PHE A 7 12.16 -10.58 14.52
CA PHE A 7 13.58 -10.32 14.28
C PHE A 7 13.87 -8.81 14.32
N LEU A 8 13.11 -8.00 13.58
CA LEU A 8 13.27 -6.55 13.57
C LEU A 8 13.00 -5.94 14.95
N ALA A 9 11.95 -6.38 15.64
CA ALA A 9 11.61 -5.89 16.98
C ALA A 9 12.73 -6.15 18.00
N LEU A 10 13.49 -7.23 17.84
CA LEU A 10 14.62 -7.53 18.71
C LEU A 10 15.92 -6.87 18.25
N PHE A 11 16.15 -6.76 16.93
CA PHE A 11 17.42 -6.29 16.37
C PHE A 11 17.54 -4.77 16.37
N VAL A 12 16.48 -4.05 15.95
CA VAL A 12 16.54 -2.58 15.86
C VAL A 12 16.81 -1.91 17.22
N PRO A 13 16.10 -2.25 18.30
CA PRO A 13 16.40 -1.71 19.63
C PRO A 13 17.81 -2.05 20.10
N LYS A 14 18.28 -3.27 19.81
CA LYS A 14 19.64 -3.71 20.16
C LYS A 14 20.72 -2.89 19.45
N ILE A 15 20.54 -2.61 18.17
CA ILE A 15 21.47 -1.76 17.40
C ILE A 15 21.52 -0.36 18.02
N ILE A 16 20.41 0.24 18.36
CA ILE A 16 20.33 1.57 18.97
C ILE A 16 21.08 1.58 20.33
N ALA A 17 20.82 0.57 21.17
CA ALA A 17 21.52 0.44 22.45
C ALA A 17 23.03 0.26 22.28
N VAL A 18 23.45 -0.58 21.33
CA VAL A 18 24.88 -0.80 21.02
C VAL A 18 25.57 0.47 20.55
N ILE A 19 24.95 1.22 19.61
CA ILE A 19 25.49 2.48 19.10
C ILE A 19 25.67 3.49 20.23
N ALA A 20 24.67 3.64 21.10
CA ALA A 20 24.72 4.57 22.22
C ALA A 20 25.83 4.20 23.24
N MET A 21 25.94 2.91 23.56
CA MET A 21 26.94 2.43 24.53
C MET A 21 28.36 2.46 23.94
N PHE A 22 28.50 2.04 22.65
CA PHE A 22 29.81 2.09 21.98
C PHE A 22 30.30 3.52 21.76
N GLY A 23 29.39 4.44 21.42
CA GLY A 23 29.70 5.85 21.31
C GLY A 23 30.22 6.45 22.63
N GLU A 24 29.62 6.05 23.76
CA GLU A 24 30.08 6.46 25.09
C GLU A 24 31.48 5.88 25.39
N ASP A 25 31.74 4.62 25.06
CA ASP A 25 33.04 4.00 25.28
C ASP A 25 34.14 4.67 24.41
N VAL A 26 33.85 5.01 23.15
CA VAL A 26 34.75 5.76 22.26
C VAL A 26 35.07 7.15 22.84
N ILE A 27 34.09 7.90 23.27
CA ILE A 27 34.29 9.22 23.91
C ILE A 27 35.19 9.07 25.15
N ARG A 28 34.95 8.07 25.98
CA ARG A 28 35.77 7.80 27.17
C ARG A 28 37.23 7.51 26.84
N VAL A 29 37.51 6.73 25.78
CA VAL A 29 38.89 6.46 25.33
C VAL A 29 39.55 7.77 24.91
N PHE A 30 38.88 8.61 24.10
CA PHE A 30 39.45 9.90 23.70
C PHE A 30 39.73 10.81 24.90
N VAL A 31 38.75 10.96 25.80
CA VAL A 31 38.91 11.75 27.02
C VAL A 31 40.08 11.22 27.86
N GLY A 32 40.20 9.90 28.07
CA GLY A 32 41.30 9.28 28.79
C GLY A 32 42.68 9.54 28.16
N VAL A 33 42.76 9.45 26.82
CA VAL A 33 44.00 9.74 26.10
C VAL A 33 44.39 11.22 26.25
N PHE A 34 43.43 12.16 26.12
CA PHE A 34 43.68 13.61 26.29
C PHE A 34 44.20 13.94 27.70
N TYR A 35 43.58 13.35 28.76
CA TYR A 35 44.04 13.55 30.12
C TYR A 35 45.47 13.01 30.34
N LYS A 36 45.78 11.83 29.75
CA LYS A 36 47.10 11.23 29.88
C LYS A 36 48.22 12.05 29.20
N ILE A 37 47.90 12.64 28.03
CA ILE A 37 48.87 13.50 27.28
C ILE A 37 49.03 14.87 27.98
N GLY A 38 47.93 15.41 28.58
CA GLY A 38 47.96 16.72 29.25
C GLY A 38 48.51 16.73 30.67
N GLY A 39 49.07 15.63 31.18
CA GLY A 39 49.65 15.56 32.53
C GLY A 39 48.64 15.62 33.70
N GLY A 40 47.36 15.40 33.42
CA GLY A 40 46.31 15.37 34.43
C GLY A 40 46.31 14.07 35.25
N SER A 41 45.97 14.14 36.54
CA SER A 41 45.77 12.97 37.41
C SER A 41 44.58 12.13 36.92
N GLU A 42 44.61 10.83 37.22
CA GLU A 42 43.68 9.80 36.78
C GLU A 42 42.21 10.25 36.65
N ALA A 43 41.63 10.05 35.44
CA ALA A 43 40.22 10.24 35.22
C ALA A 43 39.42 9.31 36.13
N SER A 44 38.69 9.85 37.11
CA SER A 44 37.91 9.05 38.04
C SER A 44 36.89 8.18 37.28
N PHE A 45 37.00 6.88 37.45
CA PHE A 45 35.96 5.96 36.94
C PHE A 45 34.63 6.23 37.64
N MET A 46 33.63 6.71 36.91
CA MET A 46 32.29 7.00 37.42
C MET A 46 31.30 5.93 37.02
N PRO A 47 31.11 4.88 37.82
CA PRO A 47 30.14 3.79 37.53
C PRO A 47 28.71 4.30 37.35
N SER A 48 28.34 5.37 38.07
CA SER A 48 27.03 6.01 38.01
C SER A 48 26.69 6.58 36.63
N ARG A 49 27.69 7.15 35.92
CA ARG A 49 27.54 7.70 34.57
C ARG A 49 27.22 6.58 33.57
N ARG A 50 27.94 5.46 33.61
CA ARG A 50 27.67 4.30 32.74
C ARG A 50 26.30 3.73 32.97
N LYS A 51 25.87 3.61 34.24
CA LYS A 51 24.51 3.18 34.58
C LYS A 51 23.46 4.15 34.00
N PHE A 52 23.69 5.44 34.13
CA PHE A 52 22.81 6.46 33.56
C PHE A 52 22.70 6.35 32.05
N VAL A 53 23.84 6.31 31.32
CA VAL A 53 23.87 6.17 29.85
C VAL A 53 23.18 4.88 29.40
N SER A 54 23.44 3.75 30.07
CA SER A 54 22.77 2.48 29.74
C SER A 54 21.27 2.53 29.97
N THR A 55 20.82 3.18 31.05
CA THR A 55 19.39 3.34 31.34
C THR A 55 18.71 4.21 30.29
N VAL A 56 19.33 5.31 29.88
CA VAL A 56 18.82 6.18 28.83
C VAL A 56 18.79 5.45 27.47
N ALA A 57 19.87 4.73 27.12
CA ALA A 57 19.94 3.94 25.90
C ALA A 57 18.85 2.86 25.84
N LEU A 58 18.59 2.17 26.95
CA LEU A 58 17.48 1.20 27.04
C LEU A 58 16.12 1.87 26.89
N GLY A 59 15.92 3.04 27.53
CA GLY A 59 14.68 3.81 27.38
C GLY A 59 14.41 4.22 25.91
N ILE A 60 15.43 4.72 25.21
CA ILE A 60 15.34 5.08 23.79
C ILE A 60 15.08 3.83 22.93
N ALA A 61 15.74 2.71 23.22
CA ALA A 61 15.56 1.46 22.49
C ALA A 61 14.18 0.81 22.73
N ALA A 62 13.55 1.06 23.87
CA ALA A 62 12.21 0.56 24.17
C ALA A 62 11.11 1.17 23.27
N ILE A 63 11.31 2.40 22.77
CA ILE A 63 10.36 3.08 21.89
C ILE A 63 10.12 2.31 20.58
N PRO A 64 11.15 2.06 19.74
CA PRO A 64 10.96 1.28 18.51
C PRO A 64 10.54 -0.17 18.79
N PHE A 65 10.97 -0.76 19.90
CA PHE A 65 10.51 -2.09 20.30
C PHE A 65 8.98 -2.12 20.50
N GLY A 66 8.46 -1.19 21.32
CA GLY A 66 7.02 -1.09 21.55
C GLY A 66 6.23 -0.74 20.31
N ALA A 67 6.75 0.17 19.46
CA ALA A 67 6.13 0.57 18.21
C ALA A 67 6.03 -0.60 17.21
N LEU A 68 7.09 -1.40 17.07
CA LEU A 68 7.09 -2.57 16.19
C LEU A 68 6.13 -3.65 16.68
N LEU A 69 6.10 -3.94 17.99
CA LEU A 69 5.13 -4.88 18.57
C LEU A 69 3.69 -4.39 18.38
N TYR A 70 3.42 -3.12 18.62
CA TYR A 70 2.11 -2.53 18.39
C TYR A 70 1.69 -2.63 16.92
N GLY A 71 2.60 -2.29 15.99
CA GLY A 71 2.38 -2.41 14.55
C GLY A 71 2.01 -3.83 14.12
N MET A 72 2.75 -4.83 14.63
CA MET A 72 2.50 -6.25 14.31
C MET A 72 1.15 -6.77 14.83
N ILE A 73 0.71 -6.32 16.03
CA ILE A 73 -0.46 -6.89 16.70
C ILE A 73 -1.74 -6.10 16.35
N LYS A 74 -1.66 -4.77 16.38
CA LYS A 74 -2.83 -3.90 16.21
C LYS A 74 -2.76 -3.02 14.96
N GLY A 75 -1.58 -2.60 14.53
CA GLY A 75 -1.41 -1.60 13.47
C GLY A 75 -2.00 -2.02 12.14
N LYS A 76 -1.80 -3.27 11.73
CA LYS A 76 -2.28 -3.80 10.43
C LYS A 76 -3.82 -3.83 10.28
N TYR A 77 -4.55 -3.75 11.40
CA TYR A 77 -6.02 -3.74 11.40
C TYR A 77 -6.62 -2.43 11.94
N ASN A 78 -5.81 -1.38 12.02
CA ASN A 78 -6.27 -0.07 12.44
C ASN A 78 -6.84 0.72 11.25
N TYR A 79 -7.91 0.21 10.66
CA TYR A 79 -8.55 0.83 9.51
C TYR A 79 -9.09 2.21 9.84
N LYS A 80 -8.91 3.15 8.91
CA LYS A 80 -9.42 4.51 9.00
C LYS A 80 -10.07 4.90 7.68
N VAL A 81 -11.16 5.61 7.76
CA VAL A 81 -11.76 6.27 6.60
C VAL A 81 -11.18 7.68 6.52
N LEU A 82 -10.55 7.98 5.39
CA LEU A 82 -10.11 9.33 5.05
C LEU A 82 -11.09 9.87 4.02
N GLN A 83 -11.57 11.10 4.22
CA GLN A 83 -12.54 11.74 3.34
C GLN A 83 -11.92 13.00 2.75
N TYR A 84 -12.04 13.13 1.43
CA TYR A 84 -11.59 14.29 0.68
C TYR A 84 -12.73 14.77 -0.21
N THR A 85 -12.91 16.07 -0.32
CA THR A 85 -13.78 16.69 -1.32
C THR A 85 -12.87 17.24 -2.41
N LEU A 86 -13.17 16.87 -3.66
CA LEU A 86 -12.47 17.34 -4.85
C LEU A 86 -13.48 18.14 -5.69
N GLU A 87 -13.06 19.30 -6.19
CA GLU A 87 -13.85 20.17 -7.02
C GLU A 87 -13.25 20.24 -8.41
N PHE A 88 -14.09 20.11 -9.44
CA PHE A 88 -13.69 20.14 -10.84
C PHE A 88 -14.67 20.99 -11.63
N ASP A 89 -14.19 21.98 -12.36
CA ASP A 89 -15.04 22.90 -13.15
C ASP A 89 -15.75 22.19 -14.32
N ASP A 90 -15.16 21.10 -14.82
CA ASP A 90 -15.66 20.32 -15.95
C ASP A 90 -16.40 19.03 -15.55
N LEU A 91 -16.69 18.82 -14.26
CA LEU A 91 -17.48 17.68 -13.81
C LEU A 91 -18.92 17.81 -14.33
N PRO A 92 -19.47 16.78 -15.03
CA PRO A 92 -20.86 16.81 -15.42
C PRO A 92 -21.80 16.99 -14.23
N SER A 93 -22.74 17.92 -14.31
CA SER A 93 -23.58 18.34 -13.17
C SER A 93 -24.38 17.22 -12.51
N SER A 94 -24.69 16.13 -13.24
CA SER A 94 -25.33 14.93 -12.65
C SER A 94 -24.41 14.19 -11.68
N PHE A 95 -23.10 14.44 -11.71
CA PHE A 95 -22.12 13.84 -10.81
C PHE A 95 -21.72 14.77 -9.65
N ASP A 96 -22.35 15.94 -9.52
CA ASP A 96 -22.18 16.74 -8.31
C ASP A 96 -22.60 15.93 -7.08
N GLY A 97 -21.73 15.92 -6.05
CA GLY A 97 -21.90 15.07 -4.86
C GLY A 97 -21.71 13.57 -5.09
N TYR A 98 -21.18 13.15 -6.26
CA TYR A 98 -20.88 11.74 -6.53
C TYR A 98 -19.75 11.25 -5.61
N THR A 99 -19.97 10.09 -4.98
CA THR A 99 -19.05 9.54 -3.99
C THR A 99 -18.35 8.30 -4.52
N LEU A 100 -17.03 8.25 -4.33
CA LEU A 100 -16.26 7.06 -4.63
C LEU A 100 -15.42 6.63 -3.41
N THR A 101 -15.30 5.33 -3.20
CA THR A 101 -14.38 4.76 -2.22
C THR A 101 -13.26 4.05 -2.94
N GLN A 102 -12.02 4.45 -2.64
CA GLN A 102 -10.84 3.73 -3.08
C GLN A 102 -10.37 2.76 -2.00
N ILE A 103 -10.05 1.53 -2.40
CA ILE A 103 -9.30 0.54 -1.63
C ILE A 103 -8.12 0.04 -2.47
N SER A 104 -7.02 -0.31 -1.84
CA SER A 104 -5.80 -0.75 -2.52
C SER A 104 -4.96 -1.67 -1.63
N ASP A 105 -4.01 -2.38 -2.20
CA ASP A 105 -2.94 -3.08 -1.49
C ASP A 105 -3.48 -4.00 -0.36
N ILE A 106 -4.48 -4.82 -0.69
CA ILE A 106 -5.15 -5.73 0.24
C ILE A 106 -4.17 -6.79 0.75
N HIS A 107 -3.33 -7.34 -0.14
CA HIS A 107 -2.33 -8.34 0.21
C HIS A 107 -2.90 -9.46 1.08
N SER A 108 -3.94 -10.12 0.58
CA SER A 108 -4.79 -11.07 1.32
C SER A 108 -4.02 -12.22 1.99
N GLY A 109 -2.88 -12.63 1.44
CA GLY A 109 -1.99 -13.61 2.05
C GLY A 109 -1.37 -13.18 3.39
N SER A 110 -1.51 -11.89 3.75
CA SER A 110 -1.06 -11.34 5.03
C SER A 110 -2.15 -11.32 6.11
N PHE A 111 -3.38 -11.69 5.77
CA PHE A 111 -4.49 -11.71 6.71
C PHE A 111 -4.48 -12.97 7.58
N ASP A 112 -4.89 -12.81 8.84
CA ASP A 112 -4.98 -13.89 9.82
C ASP A 112 -6.18 -13.76 10.77
N ASN A 113 -7.06 -12.77 10.52
CA ASN A 113 -8.22 -12.50 11.39
C ASN A 113 -9.47 -12.18 10.57
N PRO A 114 -10.39 -13.16 10.38
CA PRO A 114 -11.60 -12.97 9.59
C PRO A 114 -12.53 -11.86 10.08
N GLU A 115 -12.64 -11.67 11.40
CA GLU A 115 -13.51 -10.63 11.97
C GLU A 115 -12.99 -9.24 11.61
N LYS A 116 -11.67 -9.05 11.60
CA LYS A 116 -11.05 -7.77 11.24
C LYS A 116 -11.18 -7.48 9.75
N VAL A 117 -11.04 -8.51 8.90
CA VAL A 117 -11.26 -8.37 7.45
C VAL A 117 -12.73 -8.04 7.17
N LYS A 118 -13.65 -8.77 7.80
CA LYS A 118 -15.08 -8.47 7.69
C LYS A 118 -15.40 -7.04 8.15
N TYR A 119 -14.85 -6.61 9.27
CA TYR A 119 -15.02 -5.24 9.75
C TYR A 119 -14.54 -4.19 8.73
N ALA A 120 -13.42 -4.44 8.02
CA ALA A 120 -12.94 -3.53 6.98
C ALA A 120 -13.94 -3.43 5.82
N VAL A 121 -14.44 -4.57 5.35
CA VAL A 121 -15.43 -4.62 4.26
C VAL A 121 -16.76 -3.94 4.69
N ASP A 122 -17.23 -4.20 5.90
CA ASP A 122 -18.40 -3.54 6.47
C ASP A 122 -18.19 -2.02 6.56
N LEU A 123 -16.96 -1.58 6.91
CA LEU A 123 -16.62 -0.16 6.99
C LEU A 123 -16.66 0.52 5.61
N VAL A 124 -16.18 -0.17 4.55
CA VAL A 124 -16.31 0.29 3.17
C VAL A 124 -17.79 0.40 2.77
N ASN A 125 -18.57 -0.65 2.97
CA ASN A 125 -19.99 -0.65 2.64
C ASN A 125 -20.80 0.42 3.39
N LYS A 126 -20.38 0.74 4.62
CA LYS A 126 -21.01 1.81 5.43
C LYS A 126 -20.84 3.20 4.82
N GLN A 127 -19.88 3.41 3.94
CA GLN A 127 -19.73 4.69 3.24
C GLN A 127 -20.84 4.92 2.22
N GLN A 128 -21.54 3.86 1.77
CA GLN A 128 -22.64 3.92 0.79
C GLN A 128 -22.24 4.66 -0.49
N SER A 129 -21.00 4.48 -0.92
CA SER A 129 -20.46 5.16 -2.09
C SER A 129 -21.18 4.75 -3.37
N ASP A 130 -21.28 5.67 -4.31
CA ASP A 130 -21.83 5.39 -5.65
C ASP A 130 -20.92 4.39 -6.40
N LEU A 131 -19.61 4.46 -6.18
CA LEU A 131 -18.60 3.67 -6.87
C LEU A 131 -17.51 3.16 -5.89
N ILE A 132 -17.05 1.91 -6.04
CA ILE A 132 -15.90 1.38 -5.33
C ILE A 132 -14.81 1.06 -6.36
N LEU A 133 -13.59 1.56 -6.12
CA LEU A 133 -12.43 1.38 -6.98
C LEU A 133 -11.31 0.67 -6.22
N PHE A 134 -10.92 -0.50 -6.71
CA PHE A 134 -9.79 -1.26 -6.22
C PHE A 134 -8.58 -1.06 -7.12
N THR A 135 -7.52 -0.47 -6.59
CA THR A 135 -6.36 -0.04 -7.38
C THR A 135 -5.18 -1.02 -7.35
N GLY A 136 -5.44 -2.31 -7.16
CA GLY A 136 -4.45 -3.38 -7.36
C GLY A 136 -3.83 -3.95 -6.08
N ASP A 137 -3.04 -5.01 -6.23
CA ASP A 137 -2.40 -5.81 -5.19
C ASP A 137 -3.42 -6.49 -4.25
N LEU A 138 -4.25 -7.35 -4.86
CA LEU A 138 -5.23 -8.16 -4.12
C LEU A 138 -4.55 -9.26 -3.30
N VAL A 139 -3.51 -9.87 -3.85
CA VAL A 139 -2.75 -10.97 -3.24
C VAL A 139 -1.29 -10.58 -3.00
N ASN A 140 -0.56 -11.36 -2.21
CA ASN A 140 0.88 -11.23 -2.13
C ASN A 140 1.57 -11.85 -3.35
N ASN A 141 1.08 -13.03 -3.81
CA ASN A 141 1.71 -13.78 -4.89
C ASN A 141 0.75 -14.71 -5.65
N VAL A 142 -0.18 -15.38 -4.96
CA VAL A 142 -0.95 -16.45 -5.57
C VAL A 142 -2.45 -16.30 -5.32
N ALA A 143 -3.25 -16.68 -6.32
CA ALA A 143 -4.71 -16.54 -6.27
C ALA A 143 -5.36 -17.25 -5.07
N GLN A 144 -4.82 -18.40 -4.65
CA GLN A 144 -5.30 -19.15 -3.49
C GLN A 144 -5.28 -18.38 -2.17
N GLU A 145 -4.49 -17.31 -2.08
CA GLU A 145 -4.48 -16.45 -0.88
C GLU A 145 -5.86 -15.82 -0.61
N MET A 146 -6.70 -15.74 -1.65
CA MET A 146 -8.07 -15.21 -1.54
C MET A 146 -9.13 -16.26 -1.14
N ASP A 147 -8.82 -17.55 -1.12
CA ASP A 147 -9.82 -18.60 -0.90
C ASP A 147 -10.60 -18.42 0.40
N ALA A 148 -9.94 -18.00 1.48
CA ALA A 148 -10.58 -17.73 2.77
C ALA A 148 -11.33 -16.39 2.84
N TRP A 149 -11.13 -15.50 1.89
CA TRP A 149 -11.58 -14.11 1.96
C TRP A 149 -12.59 -13.72 0.90
N LYS A 150 -12.67 -14.46 -0.22
CA LYS A 150 -13.50 -14.13 -1.39
C LYS A 150 -14.95 -13.85 -1.02
N ASP A 151 -15.56 -14.66 -0.16
CA ASP A 151 -16.97 -14.49 0.21
C ASP A 151 -17.19 -13.19 1.01
N THR A 152 -16.20 -12.78 1.81
CA THR A 152 -16.24 -11.50 2.52
C THR A 152 -16.13 -10.32 1.55
N PHE A 153 -15.15 -10.36 0.62
CA PHE A 153 -14.96 -9.29 -0.36
C PHE A 153 -16.07 -9.25 -1.43
N ALA A 154 -16.72 -10.37 -1.72
CA ALA A 154 -17.91 -10.42 -2.58
C ALA A 154 -19.11 -9.63 -2.01
N THR A 155 -19.07 -9.28 -0.72
CA THR A 155 -20.13 -8.43 -0.10
C THR A 155 -19.91 -6.94 -0.33
N LEU A 156 -18.81 -6.51 -0.95
CA LEU A 156 -18.61 -5.12 -1.36
C LEU A 156 -19.66 -4.73 -2.39
N LYS A 157 -20.31 -3.59 -2.16
CA LYS A 157 -21.40 -3.10 -3.02
C LYS A 157 -21.39 -1.59 -3.14
N ALA A 158 -21.63 -1.12 -4.36
CA ALA A 158 -21.83 0.27 -4.69
C ALA A 158 -22.91 0.38 -5.77
N THR A 159 -23.56 1.54 -5.90
CA THR A 159 -24.66 1.74 -6.85
C THR A 159 -24.23 1.47 -8.29
N ASP A 160 -23.06 1.99 -8.68
CA ASP A 160 -22.50 1.87 -10.03
C ASP A 160 -21.44 0.75 -10.13
N GLY A 161 -21.28 -0.03 -9.06
CA GLY A 161 -20.46 -1.24 -9.04
C GLY A 161 -19.09 -1.10 -8.38
N VAL A 162 -18.37 -2.21 -8.41
CA VAL A 162 -16.99 -2.36 -7.91
C VAL A 162 -16.08 -2.61 -9.10
N TYR A 163 -15.08 -1.79 -9.29
CA TYR A 163 -14.11 -1.90 -10.39
C TYR A 163 -12.72 -2.14 -9.85
N SER A 164 -11.93 -2.90 -10.58
CA SER A 164 -10.57 -3.24 -10.17
C SER A 164 -9.56 -3.15 -11.29
N VAL A 165 -8.31 -2.90 -10.95
CA VAL A 165 -7.13 -3.10 -11.78
C VAL A 165 -6.16 -4.04 -11.07
N LEU A 166 -5.13 -4.51 -11.79
CA LEU A 166 -4.08 -5.34 -11.21
C LEU A 166 -2.89 -4.49 -10.77
N GLY A 167 -2.30 -4.84 -9.62
CA GLY A 167 -1.01 -4.36 -9.17
C GLY A 167 0.13 -5.34 -9.49
N ASN A 168 1.36 -5.00 -9.13
CA ASN A 168 2.52 -5.80 -9.46
C ASN A 168 2.54 -7.17 -8.77
N HIS A 169 1.99 -7.28 -7.56
CA HIS A 169 1.90 -8.55 -6.83
C HIS A 169 0.93 -9.54 -7.47
N ASP A 170 -0.12 -9.05 -8.12
CA ASP A 170 -1.16 -9.87 -8.75
C ASP A 170 -0.62 -10.75 -9.90
N TYR A 171 0.54 -10.40 -10.49
CA TYR A 171 1.20 -11.19 -11.53
C TYR A 171 2.02 -12.37 -11.01
N GLY A 172 2.22 -12.50 -9.69
CA GLY A 172 2.96 -13.59 -9.09
C GLY A 172 4.46 -13.59 -9.42
N ASP A 173 5.06 -12.41 -9.57
CA ASP A 173 6.47 -12.24 -9.96
C ASP A 173 7.45 -12.51 -8.81
N TYR A 174 6.96 -12.60 -7.56
CA TYR A 174 7.80 -12.70 -6.36
C TYR A 174 7.93 -14.11 -5.79
N VAL A 175 7.42 -15.11 -6.51
CA VAL A 175 7.57 -16.55 -6.18
C VAL A 175 8.07 -17.32 -7.39
N SER A 176 8.72 -18.47 -7.12
CA SER A 176 9.11 -19.38 -8.18
C SER A 176 7.94 -20.22 -8.64
N TRP A 177 7.79 -20.40 -9.93
CA TRP A 177 6.77 -21.23 -10.56
C TRP A 177 7.37 -22.45 -11.21
N GLU A 178 6.64 -23.55 -11.22
CA GLU A 178 7.05 -24.79 -11.92
C GLU A 178 7.21 -24.56 -13.44
N SER A 179 6.35 -23.71 -14.01
CA SER A 179 6.42 -23.30 -15.41
C SER A 179 5.74 -21.95 -15.66
N ALA A 180 5.98 -21.35 -16.82
CA ALA A 180 5.33 -20.12 -17.25
C ALA A 180 3.80 -20.28 -17.38
N GLU A 181 3.35 -21.49 -17.80
CA GLU A 181 1.93 -21.83 -17.92
C GLU A 181 1.26 -21.80 -16.55
N LYS A 182 1.88 -22.36 -15.51
CA LYS A 182 1.36 -22.34 -14.14
C LYS A 182 1.21 -20.92 -13.59
N LYS A 183 2.17 -20.06 -13.87
CA LYS A 183 2.08 -18.63 -13.54
C LYS A 183 0.90 -17.95 -14.25
N GLN A 184 0.72 -18.24 -15.54
CA GLN A 184 -0.39 -17.69 -16.30
C GLN A 184 -1.75 -18.24 -15.85
N GLU A 185 -1.83 -19.51 -15.48
CA GLU A 185 -3.02 -20.11 -14.88
C GLU A 185 -3.41 -19.40 -13.58
N ASN A 186 -2.43 -19.11 -12.73
CA ASN A 186 -2.65 -18.33 -11.49
C ASN A 186 -3.22 -16.95 -11.76
N LEU A 187 -2.66 -16.19 -12.70
CA LEU A 187 -3.18 -14.87 -13.05
C LEU A 187 -4.61 -14.95 -13.59
N LYS A 188 -4.90 -15.92 -14.45
CA LYS A 188 -6.26 -16.14 -14.97
C LYS A 188 -7.23 -16.50 -13.84
N ALA A 189 -6.80 -17.34 -12.89
CA ALA A 189 -7.61 -17.70 -11.72
C ALA A 189 -7.91 -16.47 -10.85
N LEU A 190 -6.92 -15.59 -10.62
CA LEU A 190 -7.12 -14.36 -9.85
C LEU A 190 -8.11 -13.40 -10.52
N ILE A 191 -8.02 -13.24 -11.85
CA ILE A 191 -8.95 -12.42 -12.61
C ILE A 191 -10.37 -13.02 -12.59
N ALA A 192 -10.49 -14.35 -12.76
CA ALA A 192 -11.77 -15.03 -12.67
C ALA A 192 -12.40 -14.90 -11.28
N LEU A 193 -11.60 -15.04 -10.23
CA LEU A 193 -12.03 -14.89 -8.84
C LEU A 193 -12.59 -13.47 -8.57
N GLN A 194 -11.94 -12.42 -9.08
CA GLN A 194 -12.46 -11.05 -8.95
C GLN A 194 -13.82 -10.89 -9.65
N LYS A 195 -13.97 -11.46 -10.85
CA LYS A 195 -15.26 -11.46 -11.57
C LYS A 195 -16.34 -12.26 -10.83
N ASP A 196 -15.98 -13.40 -10.23
CA ASP A 196 -16.89 -14.21 -9.42
C ASP A 196 -17.35 -13.48 -8.15
N MET A 197 -16.51 -12.58 -7.60
CA MET A 197 -16.89 -11.67 -6.52
C MET A 197 -17.81 -10.52 -6.99
N GLY A 198 -18.11 -10.42 -8.29
CA GLY A 198 -18.92 -9.36 -8.87
C GLY A 198 -18.14 -8.08 -9.19
N TRP A 199 -16.80 -8.13 -9.22
CA TRP A 199 -15.96 -6.98 -9.58
C TRP A 199 -15.74 -6.90 -11.09
N ASP A 200 -15.78 -5.70 -11.64
CA ASP A 200 -15.49 -5.44 -13.05
C ASP A 200 -13.99 -5.12 -13.21
N VAL A 201 -13.21 -6.11 -13.67
CA VAL A 201 -11.74 -6.00 -13.80
C VAL A 201 -11.38 -5.29 -15.09
N ARG A 202 -10.69 -4.16 -14.99
CA ARG A 202 -10.25 -3.34 -16.13
C ARG A 202 -8.78 -3.61 -16.47
N LEU A 203 -8.55 -4.15 -17.65
CA LEU A 203 -7.21 -4.56 -18.12
C LEU A 203 -6.85 -3.77 -19.39
N ASN A 204 -6.39 -2.53 -19.20
CA ASN A 204 -6.16 -1.55 -20.27
C ASN A 204 -7.43 -1.25 -21.07
N GLU A 205 -8.50 -0.93 -20.35
CA GLU A 205 -9.84 -0.70 -20.90
C GLU A 205 -10.54 0.44 -20.17
N SER A 206 -11.48 1.08 -20.85
CA SER A 206 -12.38 2.05 -20.24
C SER A 206 -13.78 1.51 -19.97
N ARG A 207 -14.51 2.21 -19.11
CA ARG A 207 -15.94 2.01 -18.86
C ARG A 207 -16.64 3.35 -18.79
N THR A 208 -17.82 3.44 -19.40
CA THR A 208 -18.68 4.60 -19.26
C THR A 208 -19.62 4.40 -18.07
N ILE A 209 -19.56 5.31 -17.10
CA ILE A 209 -20.52 5.40 -16.00
C ILE A 209 -21.55 6.47 -16.39
N GLN A 210 -22.81 6.11 -16.38
CA GLN A 210 -23.90 7.01 -16.79
C GLN A 210 -24.78 7.40 -15.62
N LYS A 211 -25.16 8.67 -15.54
CA LYS A 211 -26.10 9.21 -14.56
C LYS A 211 -26.92 10.34 -15.19
N ASN A 212 -28.26 10.21 -15.24
CA ASN A 212 -29.16 11.24 -15.76
C ASN A 212 -28.75 11.81 -17.14
N GLN A 213 -28.49 10.95 -18.12
CA GLN A 213 -28.08 11.31 -19.49
C GLN A 213 -26.67 11.95 -19.62
N GLN A 214 -25.95 12.10 -18.54
CA GLN A 214 -24.53 12.50 -18.56
C GLN A 214 -23.65 11.30 -18.23
N ALA A 215 -22.39 11.39 -18.55
CA ALA A 215 -21.45 10.29 -18.38
C ALA A 215 -20.08 10.78 -17.95
N ILE A 216 -19.36 9.90 -17.24
CA ILE A 216 -17.92 10.00 -16.98
C ILE A 216 -17.24 8.74 -17.50
N LYS A 217 -15.95 8.83 -17.78
CA LYS A 217 -15.10 7.69 -18.18
C LYS A 217 -14.30 7.19 -17.01
N LEU A 218 -14.42 5.91 -16.71
CA LEU A 218 -13.54 5.20 -15.81
C LEU A 218 -12.55 4.39 -16.63
N VAL A 219 -11.27 4.69 -16.51
CA VAL A 219 -10.18 4.04 -17.24
C VAL A 219 -9.39 3.17 -16.25
N GLY A 220 -9.16 1.91 -16.57
CA GLY A 220 -8.30 1.02 -15.80
C GLY A 220 -7.09 0.58 -16.61
N VAL A 221 -5.91 0.80 -16.05
CA VAL A 221 -4.64 0.38 -16.64
C VAL A 221 -4.03 -0.73 -15.79
N GLU A 222 -3.56 -1.78 -16.44
CA GLU A 222 -2.75 -2.81 -15.79
C GLU A 222 -1.47 -2.19 -15.20
N ASN A 223 -0.71 -2.94 -14.40
CA ASN A 223 0.45 -2.37 -13.72
C ASN A 223 1.41 -1.68 -14.69
N TRP A 224 1.69 -0.39 -14.45
CA TRP A 224 2.60 0.40 -15.28
C TRP A 224 4.04 -0.09 -15.19
N GLY A 225 4.51 -0.34 -13.98
CA GLY A 225 5.76 -1.03 -13.72
C GLY A 225 7.00 -0.21 -14.02
N GLU A 226 7.14 0.96 -13.45
CA GLU A 226 8.42 1.69 -13.48
C GLU A 226 9.49 0.93 -12.66
N GLY A 227 10.76 1.12 -13.00
CA GLY A 227 11.88 0.65 -12.14
C GLY A 227 12.13 -0.85 -12.08
N GLY A 228 11.47 -1.70 -12.84
CA GLY A 228 11.71 -3.16 -12.84
C GLY A 228 10.52 -4.02 -12.43
N PHE A 229 9.40 -3.39 -12.09
CA PHE A 229 8.14 -4.07 -11.86
C PHE A 229 7.49 -4.55 -13.17
N LYS A 230 6.47 -5.40 -13.07
CA LYS A 230 5.73 -5.90 -14.23
C LYS A 230 5.19 -4.74 -15.07
N LYS A 231 5.58 -4.70 -16.33
CA LYS A 231 5.08 -3.74 -17.34
C LYS A 231 4.00 -4.40 -18.18
N ALA A 232 2.75 -4.11 -17.88
CA ALA A 232 1.58 -4.57 -18.61
C ALA A 232 0.62 -3.42 -18.95
N GLY A 233 0.82 -2.24 -18.34
CA GLY A 233 0.00 -1.05 -18.55
C GLY A 233 0.15 -0.46 -19.93
N ASP A 234 -0.99 -0.17 -20.57
CA ASP A 234 -1.11 0.47 -21.88
C ASP A 234 -2.20 1.56 -21.81
N LEU A 235 -1.76 2.80 -21.57
CA LEU A 235 -2.66 3.95 -21.41
C LEU A 235 -3.36 4.30 -22.71
N GLU A 236 -2.68 4.19 -23.86
CA GLU A 236 -3.25 4.52 -25.17
C GLU A 236 -4.39 3.57 -25.51
N ARG A 237 -4.20 2.27 -25.28
CA ARG A 237 -5.23 1.27 -25.42
C ARG A 237 -6.38 1.50 -24.45
N ALA A 238 -6.08 1.77 -23.18
CA ALA A 238 -7.08 2.00 -22.15
C ALA A 238 -7.97 3.21 -22.45
N CYS A 239 -7.41 4.24 -23.09
CA CYS A 239 -8.09 5.46 -23.48
C CYS A 239 -8.63 5.45 -24.94
N ALA A 240 -8.63 4.33 -25.66
CA ALA A 240 -8.98 4.30 -27.07
C ALA A 240 -10.35 4.95 -27.39
N ASP A 241 -11.35 4.73 -26.54
CA ASP A 241 -12.72 5.26 -26.66
C ASP A 241 -13.02 6.47 -25.74
N VAL A 242 -11.98 7.09 -25.17
CA VAL A 242 -12.09 8.35 -24.40
C VAL A 242 -11.89 9.53 -25.33
N SER A 243 -12.71 10.55 -25.24
CA SER A 243 -12.55 11.82 -25.94
C SER A 243 -11.93 12.89 -25.03
N ALA A 244 -11.41 13.97 -25.64
CA ALA A 244 -10.84 15.09 -24.87
C ALA A 244 -11.89 15.89 -24.06
N GLN A 245 -13.18 15.67 -24.36
CA GLN A 245 -14.32 16.32 -23.68
C GLN A 245 -14.88 15.46 -22.53
N ASP A 246 -14.44 14.20 -22.41
CA ASP A 246 -14.92 13.33 -21.35
C ASP A 246 -14.28 13.72 -20.02
N PHE A 247 -15.05 13.69 -18.94
CA PHE A 247 -14.51 13.68 -17.59
C PHE A 247 -13.98 12.28 -17.29
N THR A 248 -12.69 12.15 -17.03
CA THR A 248 -11.99 10.87 -16.94
C THR A 248 -11.37 10.63 -15.58
N ILE A 249 -11.69 9.48 -15.00
CA ILE A 249 -11.04 8.95 -13.78
C ILE A 249 -10.17 7.77 -14.21
N LEU A 250 -8.90 7.79 -13.82
CA LEU A 250 -7.94 6.73 -14.11
C LEU A 250 -7.61 5.93 -12.84
N MET A 251 -7.73 4.62 -12.95
CA MET A 251 -7.14 3.66 -12.00
C MET A 251 -5.81 3.14 -12.55
N SER A 252 -4.73 3.34 -11.81
CA SER A 252 -3.40 2.82 -12.15
C SER A 252 -2.64 2.52 -10.87
N HIS A 253 -2.28 1.26 -10.64
CA HIS A 253 -1.66 0.84 -9.39
C HIS A 253 -0.37 1.62 -9.08
N ASP A 254 0.54 1.72 -10.06
CA ASP A 254 1.83 2.38 -9.91
C ASP A 254 1.69 3.92 -10.02
N PRO A 255 1.96 4.69 -8.94
CA PRO A 255 1.83 6.15 -8.96
C PRO A 255 2.83 6.85 -9.87
N SER A 256 3.96 6.21 -10.23
CA SER A 256 4.95 6.77 -11.15
C SER A 256 4.38 6.94 -12.57
N HIS A 257 3.31 6.22 -12.91
CA HIS A 257 2.60 6.33 -14.17
C HIS A 257 2.09 7.76 -14.42
N TRP A 258 1.58 8.43 -13.37
CA TRP A 258 1.12 9.81 -13.50
C TRP A 258 2.23 10.74 -14.00
N GLN A 259 3.40 10.66 -13.37
CA GLN A 259 4.54 11.50 -13.73
C GLN A 259 5.10 11.17 -15.12
N SER A 260 5.15 9.90 -15.49
CA SER A 260 5.82 9.43 -16.68
C SER A 260 4.97 9.58 -17.96
N ARG A 261 3.62 9.53 -17.84
CA ARG A 261 2.72 9.52 -19.01
C ARG A 261 1.43 10.29 -18.83
N VAL A 262 0.74 10.14 -17.68
CA VAL A 262 -0.65 10.60 -17.52
C VAL A 262 -0.77 12.10 -17.58
N LYS A 263 0.12 12.84 -16.91
CA LYS A 263 0.07 14.31 -16.84
C LYS A 263 0.24 15.02 -18.19
N GLU A 264 0.85 14.35 -19.17
CA GLU A 264 1.11 14.89 -20.54
C GLU A 264 0.20 14.22 -21.58
N HIS A 265 -0.75 13.39 -21.15
CA HIS A 265 -1.63 12.69 -22.08
C HIS A 265 -2.58 13.65 -22.79
N PRO A 266 -2.77 13.56 -24.13
CA PRO A 266 -3.56 14.51 -24.90
C PRO A 266 -5.07 14.49 -24.57
N LYS A 267 -5.55 13.38 -23.98
CA LYS A 267 -6.89 13.28 -23.45
C LYS A 267 -6.85 13.68 -21.98
N ASN A 268 -7.71 14.60 -21.57
CA ASN A 268 -7.72 15.13 -20.22
C ASN A 268 -8.12 14.03 -19.23
N ILE A 269 -7.28 13.83 -18.17
CA ILE A 269 -7.54 12.87 -17.10
C ILE A 269 -7.61 13.70 -15.81
N GLN A 270 -8.81 13.92 -15.31
CA GLN A 270 -9.07 14.82 -14.18
C GLN A 270 -8.62 14.24 -12.84
N LEU A 271 -8.74 12.91 -12.68
CA LEU A 271 -8.39 12.24 -11.44
C LEU A 271 -7.64 10.95 -11.72
N THR A 272 -6.50 10.76 -11.06
CA THR A 272 -5.76 9.48 -11.07
C THR A 272 -5.72 8.92 -9.67
N LEU A 273 -6.12 7.66 -9.53
CA LEU A 273 -6.10 6.91 -8.27
C LEU A 273 -5.07 5.78 -8.37
N SER A 274 -4.16 5.75 -7.40
CA SER A 274 -3.06 4.78 -7.35
C SER A 274 -2.97 4.09 -6.00
N GLY A 275 -2.28 2.96 -5.98
CA GLY A 275 -1.86 2.21 -4.80
C GLY A 275 -0.34 2.18 -4.69
N HIS A 276 0.23 0.99 -4.44
CA HIS A 276 1.68 0.72 -4.46
C HIS A 276 2.45 1.53 -3.40
N THR A 277 1.94 1.57 -2.17
CA THR A 277 2.53 2.37 -1.07
C THR A 277 3.11 1.48 0.04
#